data_bbaf91ec33234294ed39be01c31b8ab2
#
_entry.id   bbaf91ec33234294ed39be01c31b8ab2
#
_cell.length_a   1.000
_cell.length_b   1.000
_cell.length_c   1.000
_cell.angle_alpha   90.00
_cell.angle_beta   90.00
_cell.angle_gamma   90.00
#
_symmetry.space_group_name_H-M   'P 1'
#
loop_
_entity.id
_entity.type
_entity.pdbx_description
1 polymer ?
#
loop_
_entity_poly.entity_id
_entity_poly.type
_entity_poly.pdbx_seq_one_letter_code
_entity_poly.pdbx_strand_id
1 'polypeptide(L)' 'QATQAGALLAPPLTRASRDGNLPLSFAQQRLWFLDQLEPGSTFYNVPIVLTLSGALAEDVLERSFQALVRRHESLRTV' A
#
# COMPACT_ATOMS: atom_id res chain seq x y z
N GLN A 1 -14.41 -14.63 21.48
CA GLN A 1 -14.38 -13.81 20.60
C GLN A 1 -14.47 -12.49 21.09
N ALA A 2 -13.53 -12.00 21.23
CA ALA A 2 -13.32 -10.69 21.49
C ALA A 2 -14.23 -9.82 20.95
N THR A 3 -14.96 -10.26 20.74
CA THR A 3 -15.46 -10.08 19.74
C THR A 3 -16.63 -9.20 19.87
N GLN A 4 -17.40 -9.32 20.87
CA GLN A 4 -18.52 -8.45 20.94
C GLN A 4 -18.12 -7.03 21.30
N ALA A 5 -17.24 -6.87 22.26
CA ALA A 5 -16.76 -5.54 22.59
C ALA A 5 -16.00 -4.92 21.41
N GLY A 6 -15.19 -5.72 20.70
CA GLY A 6 -14.52 -5.24 19.52
C GLY A 6 -15.46 -4.87 18.40
N ALA A 7 -16.51 -5.64 18.19
CA ALA A 7 -17.50 -5.34 17.16
C ALA A 7 -18.31 -4.09 17.48
N LEU A 8 -18.50 -3.75 18.74
CA LEU A 8 -19.19 -2.50 19.14
C LEU A 8 -18.29 -1.28 18.97
N LEU A 9 -16.97 -1.45 19.04
CA LEU A 9 -16.02 -0.36 18.95
C LEU A 9 -15.47 -0.18 17.55
N ALA A 10 -15.45 -1.22 16.77
CA ALA A 10 -14.94 -1.18 15.42
C ALA A 10 -16.03 -1.50 14.42
N PRO A 11 -16.12 -0.76 13.32
CA PRO A 11 -17.09 -1.08 12.28
C PRO A 11 -16.74 -2.42 11.63
N PRO A 12 -17.73 -3.14 11.08
CA PRO A 12 -17.46 -4.39 10.39
C PRO A 12 -16.64 -4.16 9.13
N LEU A 13 -15.88 -5.18 8.73
CA LEU A 13 -15.15 -5.14 7.48
C LEU A 13 -16.13 -5.37 6.34
N THR A 14 -16.34 -4.35 5.57
CA THR A 14 -17.20 -4.39 4.39
C THR A 14 -16.47 -3.75 3.22
N ARG A 15 -16.97 -4.00 2.01
CA ARG A 15 -16.40 -3.35 0.84
C ARG A 15 -16.77 -1.86 0.87
N ALA A 16 -15.77 -1.02 0.63
CA ALA A 16 -16.00 0.42 0.53
C ALA A 16 -16.37 0.81 -0.90
N SER A 17 -17.13 1.89 -1.02
CA SER A 17 -17.39 2.49 -2.33
C SER A 17 -16.09 3.01 -2.94
N ARG A 18 -15.94 2.82 -4.24
CA ARG A 18 -14.77 3.30 -5.00
C ARG A 18 -15.12 4.48 -5.90
N ASP A 19 -16.28 5.09 -5.70
CA ASP A 19 -16.81 6.12 -6.59
C ASP A 19 -16.21 7.51 -6.37
N GLY A 20 -15.28 7.65 -5.48
CA GLY A 20 -14.63 8.92 -5.19
C GLY A 20 -13.25 8.70 -4.60
N ASN A 21 -12.69 9.76 -4.05
CA ASN A 21 -11.43 9.66 -3.35
C ASN A 21 -11.58 8.80 -2.11
N LEU A 22 -10.66 7.86 -1.94
CA LEU A 22 -10.64 7.02 -0.76
C LEU A 22 -9.88 7.73 0.36
N PRO A 23 -10.31 7.55 1.62
CA PRO A 23 -9.58 8.17 2.73
C PRO A 23 -8.22 7.51 2.92
N LEU A 24 -7.27 8.30 3.38
CA LEU A 24 -5.95 7.83 3.75
C LEU A 24 -5.96 7.30 5.18
N SER A 25 -5.10 6.34 5.47
CA SER A 25 -4.81 5.98 6.85
C SER A 25 -4.10 7.13 7.56
N PHE A 26 -4.02 7.10 8.88
CA PHE A 26 -3.32 8.14 9.62
C PHE A 26 -1.85 8.22 9.24
N ALA A 27 -1.19 7.09 9.04
CA ALA A 27 0.20 7.06 8.60
C ALA A 27 0.37 7.66 7.20
N GLN A 28 -0.56 7.36 6.29
CA GLN A 28 -0.55 7.94 4.95
C GLN A 28 -0.81 9.43 4.96
N GLN A 29 -1.72 9.91 5.81
CA GLN A 29 -1.98 11.34 5.98
C GLN A 29 -0.73 12.08 6.43
N ARG A 30 0.02 11.48 7.35
CA ARG A 30 1.27 12.05 7.83
C ARG A 30 2.29 12.18 6.71
N LEU A 31 2.46 11.14 5.89
CA LEU A 31 3.38 11.19 4.76
C LEU A 31 2.92 12.18 3.70
N TRP A 32 1.64 12.26 3.44
CA TRP A 32 1.08 13.24 2.51
C TRP A 32 1.38 14.66 2.97
N PHE A 33 1.19 14.94 4.26
CA PHE A 33 1.48 16.24 4.83
C PHE A 33 2.94 16.62 4.66
N LEU A 34 3.85 15.68 4.94
CA LEU A 34 5.28 15.89 4.77
C LEU A 34 5.66 16.13 3.30
N ASP A 35 4.99 15.44 2.39
CA ASP A 35 5.20 15.67 0.96
C ASP A 35 4.75 17.07 0.54
N GLN A 36 3.67 17.58 1.13
CA GLN A 36 3.23 18.95 0.86
C GLN A 36 4.24 20.01 1.37
N LEU A 37 4.93 19.72 2.46
CA LEU A 37 5.96 20.62 2.99
C LEU A 37 7.20 20.66 2.10
N GLU A 38 7.60 19.52 1.56
CA GLU A 38 8.77 19.40 0.68
C GLU A 38 8.39 18.60 -0.56
N PRO A 39 7.71 19.23 -1.55
CA PRO A 39 7.30 18.52 -2.75
C PRO A 39 8.49 17.93 -3.51
N GLY A 40 8.35 16.70 -3.96
CA GLY A 40 9.41 16.01 -4.69
C GLY A 40 10.50 15.41 -3.82
N SER A 41 10.39 15.49 -2.50
CA SER A 41 11.35 14.86 -1.60
C SER A 41 11.27 13.34 -1.71
N THR A 42 12.44 12.70 -1.74
CA THR A 42 12.54 11.23 -1.73
C THR A 42 12.98 10.71 -0.36
N PHE A 43 12.90 11.55 0.67
CA PHE A 43 13.44 11.23 2.01
C PHE A 43 12.86 9.93 2.59
N TYR A 44 11.58 9.67 2.35
CA TYR A 44 10.91 8.48 2.88
C TYR A 44 10.97 7.27 1.95
N ASN A 45 11.62 7.40 0.80
CA ASN A 45 11.82 6.26 -0.09
C ASN A 45 12.87 5.34 0.51
N VAL A 46 12.63 4.03 0.45
CA VAL A 46 13.55 3.02 0.93
C VAL A 46 14.00 2.20 -0.28
N PRO A 47 15.13 2.56 -0.92
CA PRO A 47 15.62 1.80 -2.05
C PRO A 47 16.24 0.49 -1.59
N ILE A 48 15.93 -0.58 -2.33
CA ILE A 48 16.51 -1.90 -2.09
C ILE A 48 17.06 -2.40 -3.42
N VAL A 49 18.34 -2.75 -3.43
CA VAL A 49 19.01 -3.29 -4.61
C VAL A 49 19.40 -4.73 -4.32
N LEU A 50 18.93 -5.64 -5.15
CA LEU A 50 19.21 -7.07 -5.00
C LEU A 50 19.83 -7.60 -6.27
N THR A 51 20.84 -8.46 -6.11
CA THR A 51 21.42 -9.21 -7.23
C THR A 51 20.88 -10.63 -7.17
N LEU A 52 20.22 -11.06 -8.24
CA LEU A 52 19.70 -12.42 -8.35
C LEU A 52 20.63 -13.22 -9.24
N SER A 53 21.16 -14.34 -8.72
CA SER A 53 22.07 -15.19 -9.46
C SER A 53 21.36 -16.49 -9.82
N GLY A 54 21.66 -17.02 -11.01
CA GLY A 54 21.08 -18.27 -11.49
C GLY A 54 20.12 -18.04 -12.64
N ALA A 55 19.39 -19.09 -12.99
CA ALA A 55 18.41 -19.00 -14.07
C ALA A 55 17.19 -18.24 -13.58
N LEU A 56 16.91 -17.09 -14.18
CA LEU A 56 15.77 -16.26 -13.82
C LEU A 56 14.82 -16.16 -15.00
N ALA A 57 13.57 -16.50 -14.76
CA ALA A 57 12.51 -16.27 -15.73
C ALA A 57 11.97 -14.85 -15.53
N GLU A 58 12.49 -13.90 -16.29
CA GLU A 58 12.17 -12.48 -16.12
C GLU A 58 10.68 -12.20 -16.35
N ASP A 59 10.08 -12.85 -17.33
CA ASP A 59 8.66 -12.67 -17.63
C ASP A 59 7.77 -13.16 -16.49
N VAL A 60 8.14 -14.25 -15.83
CA VAL A 60 7.41 -14.77 -14.68
C VAL A 60 7.56 -13.82 -13.51
N LEU A 61 8.75 -13.29 -13.27
CA LEU A 61 8.98 -12.33 -12.20
C LEU A 61 8.15 -11.06 -12.41
N GLU A 62 8.14 -10.54 -13.63
CA GLU A 62 7.35 -9.36 -13.96
C GLU A 62 5.86 -9.59 -13.73
N ARG A 63 5.33 -10.71 -14.17
CA ARG A 63 3.91 -11.06 -13.97
C ARG A 63 3.59 -11.23 -12.49
N SER A 64 4.53 -11.75 -11.71
CA SER A 64 4.36 -11.91 -10.27
C SER A 64 4.24 -10.55 -9.58
N PHE A 65 5.10 -9.59 -9.91
CA PHE A 65 5.00 -8.23 -9.38
C PHE A 65 3.71 -7.55 -9.79
N GLN A 66 3.31 -7.71 -11.05
CA GLN A 66 2.04 -7.14 -11.54
C GLN A 66 0.85 -7.70 -10.76
N ALA A 67 0.86 -8.99 -10.45
CA ALA A 67 -0.20 -9.62 -9.68
C ALA A 67 -0.24 -9.08 -8.25
N LEU A 68 0.92 -8.86 -7.61
CA LEU A 68 1.00 -8.27 -6.28
C LEU A 68 0.46 -6.85 -6.27
N VAL A 69 0.83 -6.04 -7.23
CA VAL A 69 0.35 -4.66 -7.33
C VAL A 69 -1.17 -4.62 -7.52
N ARG A 70 -1.71 -5.51 -8.35
CA ARG A 70 -3.16 -5.59 -8.54
C ARG A 70 -3.89 -6.02 -7.28
N ARG A 71 -3.29 -6.93 -6.51
CA ARG A 71 -3.91 -7.46 -5.30
C ARG A 71 -3.88 -6.47 -4.14
N HIS A 72 -2.79 -5.74 -4.00
CA HIS A 72 -2.55 -4.87 -2.85
C HIS A 72 -2.67 -3.41 -3.21
N GLU A 73 -3.77 -2.80 -2.82
CA GLU A 73 -4.04 -1.40 -3.14
C GLU A 73 -2.97 -0.46 -2.58
N SER A 74 -2.38 -0.80 -1.44
CA SER A 74 -1.32 0.01 -0.84
C SER A 74 -0.10 0.17 -1.77
N LEU A 75 0.12 -0.76 -2.69
CA LEU A 75 1.22 -0.68 -3.65
C LEU A 75 0.93 0.24 -4.84
N ARG A 76 -0.30 0.74 -4.96
CA ARG A 76 -0.71 1.64 -6.06
C ARG A 76 -1.43 2.88 -5.55
N THR A 77 -1.25 3.19 -4.28
CA THR A 77 -1.77 4.42 -3.69
C THR A 77 -0.79 5.56 -3.97
N VAL A 78 -1.29 6.65 -4.49
CA VAL A 78 -0.51 7.84 -4.83
C VAL A 78 -1.13 9.10 -4.24
#